data_4ae323b56db3fc10fe0ed79b35f6c613
#
_entry.id   4ae323b56db3fc10fe0ed79b35f6c613
#
_cell.length_a   1.000
_cell.length_b   1.000
_cell.length_c   1.000
_cell.angle_alpha   90.00
_cell.angle_beta   90.00
_cell.angle_gamma   90.00
#
_symmetry.space_group_name_H-M   'P 1'
#
loop_
_entity.id
_entity.type
_entity.pdbx_description
1 polymer ?
#
loop_
_entity_poly.entity_id
_entity_poly.type
_entity_poly.pdbx_seq_one_letter_code
_entity_poly.pdbx_strand_id
1 'polypeptide(L)'
;MASQFRPCFYVTVVLLCFTVGRSDISCRNEAGEPVDWFIIYKLPKYRIEEVGSGVEYMYLDSAVGSWQRSKFMLNTTQGAMANTLNQLYKGKAYLSNSSVYALYNDGPPEMKYIHTYGHTKGTVF
;
A
#
# COMPACT_ATOMS: atom_id res chain seq x y z
N MET A 1 -18.73 -9.90 -56.23
CA MET A 1 -18.40 -8.75 -55.40
C MET A 1 -18.10 -9.25 -54.00
N ALA A 2 -16.81 -9.39 -53.66
CA ALA A 2 -16.36 -9.87 -52.35
C ALA A 2 -16.19 -8.64 -51.44
N SER A 3 -16.99 -8.59 -50.37
CA SER A 3 -16.90 -7.57 -49.33
C SER A 3 -15.61 -7.78 -48.53
N GLN A 4 -14.69 -6.85 -48.66
CA GLN A 4 -13.49 -6.79 -47.81
C GLN A 4 -13.90 -6.30 -46.42
N PHE A 5 -14.12 -7.22 -45.48
CA PHE A 5 -14.25 -6.90 -44.08
C PHE A 5 -12.88 -6.45 -43.54
N ARG A 6 -12.81 -5.20 -43.08
CA ARG A 6 -11.60 -4.54 -42.62
C ARG A 6 -11.14 -5.13 -41.26
N PRO A 7 -9.93 -5.66 -41.17
CA PRO A 7 -9.41 -6.22 -39.91
C PRO A 7 -9.17 -5.18 -38.79
N CYS A 8 -9.24 -3.87 -39.12
CA CYS A 8 -9.02 -2.79 -38.13
C CYS A 8 -10.06 -2.73 -37.00
N PHE A 9 -11.30 -3.22 -37.22
CA PHE A 9 -12.34 -3.12 -36.19
C PHE A 9 -12.10 -4.09 -35.02
N TYR A 10 -11.55 -5.26 -35.26
CA TYR A 10 -11.26 -6.26 -34.24
C TYR A 10 -10.06 -5.89 -33.37
N VAL A 11 -9.06 -5.24 -33.93
CA VAL A 11 -7.89 -4.77 -33.16
C VAL A 11 -8.27 -3.67 -32.18
N THR A 12 -9.19 -2.78 -32.57
CA THR A 12 -9.66 -1.68 -31.70
C THR A 12 -10.52 -2.20 -30.55
N VAL A 13 -11.36 -3.22 -30.77
CA VAL A 13 -12.19 -3.83 -29.74
C VAL A 13 -11.34 -4.64 -28.75
N VAL A 14 -10.31 -5.35 -29.20
CA VAL A 14 -9.39 -6.09 -28.34
C VAL A 14 -8.54 -5.15 -27.48
N LEU A 15 -8.09 -4.02 -28.01
CA LEU A 15 -7.35 -3.00 -27.24
C LEU A 15 -8.22 -2.32 -26.17
N LEU A 16 -9.52 -2.16 -26.39
CA LEU A 16 -10.46 -1.59 -25.42
C LEU A 16 -10.79 -2.54 -24.25
N CYS A 17 -10.61 -3.86 -24.42
CA CYS A 17 -10.85 -4.83 -23.35
C CYS A 17 -9.70 -4.90 -22.31
N PHE A 18 -8.55 -4.28 -22.56
CA PHE A 18 -7.40 -4.25 -21.64
C PHE A 18 -7.35 -3.01 -20.74
N THR A 19 -8.31 -2.13 -20.79
CA THR A 19 -8.51 -1.14 -19.71
C THR A 19 -9.27 -1.79 -18.57
N VAL A 20 -8.72 -2.86 -17.99
CA VAL A 20 -9.15 -3.36 -16.68
C VAL A 20 -8.95 -2.20 -15.72
N GLY A 21 -10.05 -1.74 -15.13
CA GLY A 21 -10.06 -0.61 -14.22
C GLY A 21 -8.99 -0.79 -13.14
N ARG A 22 -7.90 -0.05 -13.26
CA ARG A 22 -6.97 0.10 -12.15
C ARG A 22 -7.73 0.86 -11.09
N SER A 23 -7.88 0.27 -9.93
CA SER A 23 -8.27 1.03 -8.75
C SER A 23 -7.36 2.24 -8.66
N ASP A 24 -7.94 3.44 -8.55
CA ASP A 24 -7.15 4.67 -8.39
C ASP A 24 -6.29 4.62 -7.11
N ILE A 25 -6.67 3.76 -6.15
CA ILE A 25 -5.96 3.53 -4.89
C ILE A 25 -5.36 2.13 -4.93
N SER A 26 -4.08 2.03 -4.60
CA SER A 26 -3.34 0.76 -4.51
C SER A 26 -2.27 0.83 -3.43
N CYS A 27 -1.79 -0.32 -2.96
CA CYS A 27 -0.54 -0.35 -2.21
C CYS A 27 0.58 0.29 -3.04
N ARG A 28 1.43 1.07 -2.38
CA ARG A 28 2.59 1.73 -3.02
C ARG A 28 3.86 1.25 -2.36
N ASN A 29 4.84 0.90 -3.19
CA ASN A 29 6.16 0.53 -2.71
C ASN A 29 6.95 1.76 -2.17
N GLU A 30 8.18 1.55 -1.77
CA GLU A 30 9.04 2.62 -1.25
C GLU A 30 9.42 3.70 -2.28
N ALA A 31 9.33 3.38 -3.57
CA ALA A 31 9.51 4.32 -4.68
C ALA A 31 8.20 5.03 -5.10
N GLY A 32 7.06 4.63 -4.53
CA GLY A 32 5.74 5.17 -4.88
C GLY A 32 5.05 4.45 -6.04
N GLU A 33 5.62 3.36 -6.53
CA GLU A 33 5.03 2.56 -7.60
C GLU A 33 3.95 1.62 -7.06
N PRO A 34 2.91 1.28 -7.83
CA PRO A 34 1.87 0.36 -7.39
C PRO A 34 2.40 -1.07 -7.23
N VAL A 35 1.99 -1.71 -6.13
CA VAL A 35 2.25 -3.12 -5.84
C VAL A 35 0.98 -3.77 -5.32
N ASP A 36 0.86 -5.10 -5.44
CA ASP A 36 -0.33 -5.82 -5.00
C ASP A 36 -0.46 -5.82 -3.47
N TRP A 37 0.67 -5.95 -2.78
CA TRP A 37 0.76 -5.92 -1.32
C TRP A 37 2.17 -5.56 -0.87
N PHE A 38 2.30 -5.12 0.36
CA PHE A 38 3.57 -5.02 1.08
C PHE A 38 3.38 -5.37 2.55
N ILE A 39 4.47 -5.77 3.19
CA ILE A 39 4.55 -6.06 4.62
C ILE A 39 5.64 -5.19 5.24
N ILE A 40 5.32 -4.61 6.38
CA ILE A 40 6.26 -3.85 7.20
C ILE A 40 6.44 -4.57 8.54
N TYR A 41 7.69 -4.88 8.88
CA TYR A 41 8.06 -5.37 10.18
C TYR A 41 8.81 -4.26 10.92
N LYS A 42 8.13 -3.60 11.85
CA LYS A 42 8.70 -2.53 12.67
C LYS A 42 9.73 -3.11 13.62
N LEU A 43 10.95 -2.57 13.60
CA LEU A 43 12.01 -2.97 14.51
C LEU A 43 11.75 -2.40 15.90
N PRO A 44 12.04 -3.18 16.96
CA PRO A 44 11.85 -2.72 18.33
C PRO A 44 12.87 -1.64 18.70
N LYS A 45 12.51 -0.82 19.66
CA LYS A 45 13.46 0.09 20.29
C LYS A 45 14.33 -0.67 21.28
N TYR A 46 15.63 -0.68 21.06
CA TYR A 46 16.58 -1.25 22.01
C TYR A 46 17.08 -0.17 22.97
N ARG A 47 17.15 -0.52 24.26
CA ARG A 47 17.61 0.40 25.31
C ARG A 47 19.13 0.50 25.40
N ILE A 48 19.85 -0.41 24.80
CA ILE A 48 21.30 -0.53 24.89
C ILE A 48 21.88 -0.15 23.52
N GLU A 49 22.69 0.89 23.52
CA GLU A 49 23.51 1.39 22.42
C GLU A 49 22.73 1.71 21.13
N GLU A 50 22.48 2.99 20.87
CA GLU A 50 22.21 3.69 19.60
C GLU A 50 21.61 2.91 18.38
N VAL A 51 21.30 1.64 18.52
CA VAL A 51 20.81 0.75 17.47
C VAL A 51 19.31 0.54 17.62
N GLY A 52 18.54 1.42 16.99
CA GLY A 52 17.10 1.27 16.84
C GLY A 52 16.31 2.29 17.66
N SER A 53 15.84 3.35 16.99
CA SER A 53 14.94 4.35 17.58
C SER A 53 13.53 3.82 17.77
N GLY A 54 13.22 2.64 17.20
CA GLY A 54 11.90 2.02 17.20
C GLY A 54 10.97 2.55 16.11
N VAL A 55 11.52 3.22 15.10
CA VAL A 55 10.80 3.68 13.90
C VAL A 55 11.36 3.08 12.62
N GLU A 56 12.47 2.37 12.70
CA GLU A 56 13.04 1.59 11.60
C GLU A 56 12.20 0.36 11.32
N TYR A 57 12.26 -0.13 10.08
CA TYR A 57 11.51 -1.31 9.69
C TYR A 57 12.19 -2.14 8.61
N MET A 58 11.82 -3.42 8.58
CA MET A 58 12.05 -4.31 7.45
C MET A 58 10.86 -4.22 6.51
N TYR A 59 11.10 -4.34 5.23
CA TYR A 59 10.12 -4.19 4.16
C TYR A 59 10.17 -5.39 3.21
N LEU A 60 9.01 -5.80 2.73
CA LEU A 60 8.81 -6.83 1.72
C LEU A 60 7.59 -6.45 0.89
N ASP A 61 7.66 -6.58 -0.42
CA ASP A 61 6.51 -6.40 -1.32
C ASP A 61 6.41 -7.51 -2.38
N SER A 62 5.34 -7.46 -3.17
CA SER A 62 5.05 -8.44 -4.21
C SER A 62 6.08 -8.45 -5.35
N ALA A 63 6.83 -7.38 -5.55
CA ALA A 63 7.83 -7.24 -6.62
C ALA A 63 9.23 -7.69 -6.19
N VAL A 64 9.62 -7.40 -4.94
CA VAL A 64 10.98 -7.64 -4.44
C VAL A 64 11.17 -9.08 -3.96
N GLY A 65 10.15 -9.71 -3.37
CA GLY A 65 10.16 -11.12 -2.97
C GLY A 65 11.09 -11.49 -1.81
N SER A 66 11.80 -10.52 -1.20
CA SER A 66 12.70 -10.75 -0.06
C SER A 66 12.70 -9.58 0.91
N TRP A 67 12.95 -9.88 2.20
CA TRP A 67 13.05 -8.85 3.22
C TRP A 67 14.24 -7.93 3.01
N GLN A 68 13.98 -6.64 3.04
CA GLN A 68 14.99 -5.60 2.95
C GLN A 68 14.85 -4.63 4.12
N ARG A 69 15.96 -4.12 4.63
CA ARG A 69 15.91 -3.02 5.58
C ARG A 69 15.57 -1.74 4.83
N SER A 70 14.50 -1.06 5.23
CA SER A 70 14.14 0.22 4.66
C SER A 70 15.19 1.29 5.02
N LYS A 71 15.43 2.20 4.08
CA LYS A 71 16.16 3.44 4.34
C LYS A 71 15.28 4.55 4.93
N PHE A 72 13.97 4.34 4.94
CA PHE A 72 12.99 5.27 5.50
C PHE A 72 12.61 4.85 6.91
N MET A 73 11.98 5.78 7.63
CA MET A 73 11.45 5.55 8.97
C MET A 73 9.94 5.71 8.99
N LEU A 74 9.24 4.97 9.85
CA LEU A 74 7.78 4.98 9.93
C LEU A 74 7.16 6.33 10.29
N ASN A 75 7.90 7.19 10.96
CA ASN A 75 7.48 8.53 11.37
C ASN A 75 7.82 9.63 10.34
N THR A 76 8.14 9.24 9.11
CA THR A 76 8.43 10.17 8.01
C THR A 76 7.31 10.19 6.98
N THR A 77 7.34 11.18 6.08
CA THR A 77 6.42 11.31 4.95
C THR A 77 6.89 10.55 3.71
N GLN A 78 7.82 9.63 3.87
CA GLN A 78 8.44 8.83 2.81
C GLN A 78 8.31 7.34 3.11
N GLY A 79 8.52 6.50 2.09
CA GLY A 79 8.43 5.04 2.18
C GLY A 79 7.03 4.52 1.87
N ALA A 80 6.89 3.20 1.83
CA ALA A 80 5.69 2.51 1.33
C ALA A 80 4.41 2.90 2.09
N MET A 81 4.48 2.97 3.43
CA MET A 81 3.33 3.36 4.25
C MET A 81 2.86 4.79 3.92
N ALA A 82 3.78 5.74 3.88
CA ALA A 82 3.46 7.14 3.58
C ALA A 82 2.94 7.29 2.15
N ASN A 83 3.58 6.64 1.17
CA ASN A 83 3.15 6.67 -0.23
C ASN A 83 1.73 6.10 -0.40
N THR A 84 1.40 5.04 0.31
CA THR A 84 0.08 4.42 0.28
C THR A 84 -0.97 5.31 0.94
N LEU A 85 -0.73 5.78 2.16
CA LEU A 85 -1.66 6.62 2.92
C LEU A 85 -1.84 8.02 2.31
N ASN A 86 -0.85 8.55 1.61
CA ASN A 86 -0.97 9.84 0.92
C ASN A 86 -2.10 9.85 -0.13
N GLN A 87 -2.44 8.71 -0.72
CA GLN A 87 -3.55 8.60 -1.65
C GLN A 87 -4.89 8.88 -0.96
N LEU A 88 -5.04 8.50 0.32
CA LEU A 88 -6.22 8.83 1.12
C LEU A 88 -6.20 10.30 1.53
N TYR A 89 -5.13 10.76 2.16
CA TYR A 89 -5.10 12.08 2.81
C TYR A 89 -4.94 13.25 1.82
N LYS A 90 -4.17 13.08 0.76
CA LYS A 90 -3.91 14.11 -0.25
C LYS A 90 -4.74 13.94 -1.52
N GLY A 91 -5.04 12.70 -1.90
CA GLY A 91 -5.75 12.36 -3.14
C GLY A 91 -7.26 12.60 -3.09
N LYS A 92 -7.83 13.07 -1.97
CA LYS A 92 -9.28 13.21 -1.76
C LYS A 92 -10.07 11.89 -1.93
N ALA A 93 -9.39 10.75 -1.85
CA ALA A 93 -10.01 9.44 -1.98
C ALA A 93 -11.07 9.19 -0.89
N TYR A 94 -10.95 9.84 0.28
CA TYR A 94 -11.96 9.82 1.33
C TYR A 94 -13.28 10.50 0.93
N LEU A 95 -13.28 11.28 -0.15
CA LEU A 95 -14.48 11.90 -0.72
C LEU A 95 -15.08 11.10 -1.89
N SER A 96 -14.42 10.03 -2.32
CA SER A 96 -14.84 9.22 -3.47
C SER A 96 -15.82 8.14 -3.02
N ASN A 97 -16.94 8.02 -3.73
CA ASN A 97 -17.88 6.91 -3.55
C ASN A 97 -17.42 5.63 -4.27
N SER A 98 -16.27 5.65 -4.93
CA SER A 98 -15.75 4.53 -5.72
C SER A 98 -14.75 3.66 -4.96
N SER A 99 -14.36 4.05 -3.75
CA SER A 99 -13.35 3.33 -2.98
C SER A 99 -13.81 3.14 -1.54
N VAL A 100 -13.51 1.97 -0.98
CA VAL A 100 -13.72 1.64 0.43
C VAL A 100 -12.35 1.37 1.05
N TYR A 101 -12.13 1.87 2.25
CA TYR A 101 -10.90 1.58 2.99
C TYR A 101 -11.22 1.30 4.46
N ALA A 102 -10.38 0.50 5.09
CA ALA A 102 -10.43 0.26 6.52
C ALA A 102 -9.03 0.42 7.14
N LEU A 103 -8.97 1.23 8.18
CA LEU A 103 -7.80 1.35 9.05
C LEU A 103 -8.16 0.73 10.38
N TYR A 104 -7.35 -0.21 10.85
CA TYR A 104 -7.61 -0.83 12.15
C TYR A 104 -6.37 -0.82 13.04
N ASN A 105 -6.63 -0.72 14.33
CA ASN A 105 -5.65 -0.78 15.39
C ASN A 105 -6.26 -1.55 16.56
N ASP A 106 -5.51 -2.46 17.14
CA ASP A 106 -5.90 -3.29 18.28
C ASP A 106 -5.89 -2.54 19.62
N GLY A 107 -5.33 -1.34 19.68
CA GLY A 107 -5.30 -0.49 20.86
C GLY A 107 -6.05 0.80 20.64
N PRO A 108 -7.29 0.97 21.14
CA PRO A 108 -7.99 2.23 21.08
C PRO A 108 -7.25 3.31 21.89
N PRO A 109 -7.24 4.58 21.44
CA PRO A 109 -6.41 5.63 22.01
C PRO A 109 -6.75 6.00 23.45
N GLU A 110 -7.94 5.68 23.93
CA GLU A 110 -8.45 6.09 25.26
C GLU A 110 -8.56 4.94 26.28
N MET A 111 -8.23 3.71 25.91
CA MET A 111 -8.32 2.56 26.80
C MET A 111 -6.99 2.23 27.49
N LYS A 112 -7.09 1.76 28.75
CA LYS A 112 -5.96 1.10 29.41
C LYS A 112 -5.49 -0.05 28.55
N TYR A 113 -4.21 -0.06 28.27
CA TYR A 113 -3.54 -1.12 27.53
C TYR A 113 -3.82 -2.49 28.16
N ILE A 114 -4.45 -3.38 27.39
CA ILE A 114 -4.76 -4.74 27.82
C ILE A 114 -3.74 -5.68 27.19
N HIS A 115 -2.83 -6.22 27.97
CA HIS A 115 -1.73 -7.07 27.50
C HIS A 115 -2.15 -8.41 26.90
N THR A 116 -3.42 -8.79 26.98
CA THR A 116 -3.95 -10.06 26.48
C THR A 116 -4.39 -10.03 25.03
N TYR A 117 -4.46 -8.87 24.41
CA TYR A 117 -4.82 -8.73 23.01
C TYR A 117 -3.60 -8.74 22.09
N GLY A 118 -3.77 -9.28 20.90
CA GLY A 118 -2.73 -9.23 19.87
C GLY A 118 -2.43 -7.81 19.42
N HIS A 119 -1.22 -7.58 18.93
CA HIS A 119 -0.79 -6.28 18.42
C HIS A 119 -0.81 -6.28 16.88
N THR A 120 -1.98 -6.04 16.32
CA THR A 120 -2.14 -5.97 14.86
C THR A 120 -2.61 -4.59 14.42
N LYS A 121 -2.01 -4.12 13.35
CA LYS A 121 -2.38 -2.86 12.69
C LYS A 121 -2.36 -3.07 11.19
N GLY A 122 -3.33 -2.53 10.49
CA GLY A 122 -3.38 -2.72 9.05
C GLY A 122 -4.26 -1.71 8.33
N THR A 123 -4.14 -1.73 7.02
CA THR A 123 -4.92 -0.94 6.10
C THR A 123 -5.37 -1.82 4.94
N VAL A 124 -6.63 -1.71 4.58
CA VAL A 124 -7.23 -2.40 3.42
C VAL A 124 -7.86 -1.34 2.53
N PHE A 125 -7.69 -1.49 1.22
CA PHE A 125 -8.29 -0.62 0.19
C PHE A 125 -9.20 -1.43 -0.72
#